data_5f5a73e7267233a69dcb92b45cde4961
#
_entry.id   5f5a73e7267233a69dcb92b45cde4961
#
_cell.length_a   1.000
_cell.length_b   1.000
_cell.length_c   1.000
_cell.angle_alpha   90.00
_cell.angle_beta   90.00
_cell.angle_gamma   90.00
#
_symmetry.space_group_name_H-M   'P 1'
#
loop_
_entity.id
_entity.type
_entity.pdbx_description
1 polymer ?
#
loop_
_entity_poly.entity_id
_entity_poly.type
_entity_poly.pdbx_seq_one_letter_code
_entity_poly.pdbx_strand_id
1 'polypeptide(L)'
;MSEARDHFRRTWPPVATAGLRVAFGIIWIVGAALTWSPGFAVHYVGYLHNASHGQPGWLAGWFALWIGLVTPNAGLFVWLTRFVETAIALALLTGFARKTLYVVGALFSLLVWSTAEGFGGPYAVGATNMGTAISYVLIFIALIGIDNREGVSPYSVDFLIERRWPGWRRISEWSSDATLAHPPHTLSWRVQIPAIVAIVILVIFLVGGLRSAFDVKPPSPEAAAAAVSPLSLASASPIGTVRDARLPPLIGTGPSVDVDMIVSDRTVAIASGVDYQAWTFGGTVPGPIIHVRQGQTVNVTLTNHGMMKHSIDFHAAITPPNLHYIDIAPGKTIHFSFVARVPGVFLYHCGTPPVLLHISNGMFGAIVVDPATPLPPAAESYVIVQSEWYTRQVSGHLMGPDYQKMTESRPDEVVFNGAAFQYRDHPLPVLAGKRLRLYFVDAGPSLWSSFHVIGAIFDKVYPDGDPAHALSGVSTYTVGPGAGAIFDLVILDPGKYPFVDHDMAHTMIGSQGILAVHAPGEAPPQTPAAAPAAPVSSAPAASATPAAEPIG
;
A
#
# COMPACT_ATOMS: atom_id res chain seq x y z
N MET A 1 -20.50 50.23 -17.60
CA MET A 1 -20.82 49.08 -16.71
C MET A 1 -22.07 48.32 -17.15
N SER A 2 -23.04 48.90 -17.82
CA SER A 2 -24.23 48.19 -18.34
C SER A 2 -23.91 47.31 -19.55
N GLU A 3 -23.11 47.78 -20.50
CA GLU A 3 -22.74 47.02 -21.72
C GLU A 3 -21.89 45.78 -21.44
N ALA A 4 -20.96 45.83 -20.46
CA ALA A 4 -20.18 44.69 -20.04
C ALA A 4 -21.04 43.61 -19.35
N ARG A 5 -22.09 44.03 -18.61
CA ARG A 5 -23.08 43.11 -18.02
C ARG A 5 -23.93 42.41 -19.07
N ASP A 6 -24.34 43.12 -20.10
CA ASP A 6 -25.17 42.56 -21.19
C ASP A 6 -24.33 41.63 -22.09
N HIS A 7 -23.05 41.93 -22.28
CA HIS A 7 -22.14 41.05 -23.03
C HIS A 7 -21.90 39.75 -22.28
N PHE A 8 -21.67 39.77 -20.96
CA PHE A 8 -21.45 38.57 -20.15
C PHE A 8 -22.73 37.72 -20.03
N ARG A 9 -23.92 38.31 -19.96
CA ARG A 9 -25.21 37.60 -19.99
C ARG A 9 -25.44 36.83 -21.30
N ARG A 10 -24.85 37.28 -22.42
CA ARG A 10 -24.95 36.63 -23.73
C ARG A 10 -23.99 35.44 -23.89
N THR A 11 -22.92 35.35 -23.08
CA THR A 11 -21.83 34.39 -23.29
C THR A 11 -21.94 33.13 -22.43
N TRP A 12 -22.80 33.10 -21.39
CA TRP A 12 -23.01 31.90 -20.56
C TRP A 12 -24.49 31.51 -20.55
N PRO A 13 -24.92 30.55 -21.38
CA PRO A 13 -26.32 30.12 -21.39
C PRO A 13 -26.69 29.48 -20.04
N PRO A 14 -27.90 29.68 -19.54
CA PRO A 14 -28.42 29.09 -18.29
C PRO A 14 -28.28 27.54 -18.23
N VAL A 15 -28.18 26.89 -19.39
CA VAL A 15 -27.91 25.45 -19.52
C VAL A 15 -26.53 25.10 -19.03
N ALA A 16 -25.50 25.92 -19.32
CA ALA A 16 -24.13 25.63 -18.91
C ALA A 16 -23.97 25.68 -17.37
N THR A 17 -24.60 26.67 -16.74
CA THR A 17 -24.62 26.81 -15.27
C THR A 17 -25.35 25.63 -14.60
N ALA A 18 -26.50 25.24 -15.16
CA ALA A 18 -27.23 24.06 -14.70
C ALA A 18 -26.39 22.80 -14.89
N GLY A 19 -25.70 22.68 -16.03
CA GLY A 19 -24.77 21.58 -16.32
C GLY A 19 -23.62 21.48 -15.31
N LEU A 20 -22.96 22.62 -14.99
CA LEU A 20 -21.90 22.68 -13.99
C LEU A 20 -22.39 22.22 -12.60
N ARG A 21 -23.56 22.75 -12.18
CA ARG A 21 -24.18 22.36 -10.91
C ARG A 21 -24.48 20.86 -10.86
N VAL A 22 -25.07 20.29 -11.92
CA VAL A 22 -25.41 18.87 -12.00
C VAL A 22 -24.15 18.01 -12.01
N ALA A 23 -23.11 18.38 -12.78
CA ALA A 23 -21.83 17.68 -12.78
C ALA A 23 -21.19 17.65 -11.39
N PHE A 24 -21.22 18.79 -10.67
CA PHE A 24 -20.75 18.85 -9.29
C PHE A 24 -21.63 18.03 -8.35
N GLY A 25 -22.95 18.00 -8.57
CA GLY A 25 -23.89 17.14 -7.86
C GLY A 25 -23.61 15.64 -8.03
N ILE A 26 -23.17 15.22 -9.22
CA ILE A 26 -22.74 13.83 -9.48
C ILE A 26 -21.51 13.48 -8.64
N ILE A 27 -20.52 14.35 -8.54
CA ILE A 27 -19.36 14.15 -7.67
C ILE A 27 -19.80 13.97 -6.21
N TRP A 28 -20.69 14.82 -5.73
CA TRP A 28 -21.21 14.75 -4.37
C TRP A 28 -22.05 13.50 -4.09
N ILE A 29 -22.80 12.96 -5.09
CA ILE A 29 -23.57 11.74 -4.89
C ILE A 29 -22.67 10.52 -4.77
N VAL A 30 -21.55 10.49 -5.50
CA VAL A 30 -20.53 9.45 -5.34
C VAL A 30 -19.90 9.52 -3.94
N GLY A 31 -19.51 10.71 -3.48
CA GLY A 31 -19.02 10.91 -2.11
C GLY A 31 -20.03 10.44 -1.07
N ALA A 32 -21.28 10.92 -1.16
CA ALA A 32 -22.35 10.50 -0.27
C ALA A 32 -22.57 8.98 -0.27
N ALA A 33 -22.51 8.30 -1.43
CA ALA A 33 -22.64 6.86 -1.50
C ALA A 33 -21.51 6.13 -0.73
N LEU A 34 -20.28 6.63 -0.80
CA LEU A 34 -19.15 6.10 -0.05
C LEU A 34 -19.31 6.25 1.47
N THR A 35 -19.90 7.36 1.95
CA THR A 35 -20.14 7.55 3.39
C THR A 35 -21.21 6.60 3.93
N TRP A 36 -22.09 6.05 3.07
CA TRP A 36 -23.07 5.03 3.46
C TRP A 36 -22.46 3.62 3.53
N SER A 37 -21.19 3.43 3.09
CA SER A 37 -20.51 2.14 3.23
C SER A 37 -20.27 1.77 4.71
N PRO A 38 -20.24 0.47 5.08
CA PRO A 38 -19.93 0.03 6.43
C PRO A 38 -18.54 0.48 6.91
N GLY A 39 -17.55 0.47 6.03
CA GLY A 39 -16.18 0.86 6.33
C GLY A 39 -16.03 2.32 6.76
N PHE A 40 -16.85 3.24 6.22
CA PHE A 40 -16.82 4.64 6.62
C PHE A 40 -17.09 4.83 8.12
N ALA A 41 -18.10 4.15 8.66
CA ALA A 41 -18.46 4.27 10.08
C ALA A 41 -17.35 3.73 11.00
N VAL A 42 -16.69 2.64 10.60
CA VAL A 42 -15.61 2.01 11.36
C VAL A 42 -14.38 2.92 11.43
N HIS A 43 -14.03 3.60 10.34
CA HIS A 43 -12.82 4.41 10.25
C HIS A 43 -13.05 5.89 10.57
N TYR A 44 -14.27 6.32 10.90
CA TYR A 44 -14.64 7.73 11.03
C TYR A 44 -13.76 8.52 12.00
N VAL A 45 -13.53 7.98 13.20
CA VAL A 45 -12.66 8.59 14.21
C VAL A 45 -11.18 8.52 13.77
N GLY A 46 -10.81 7.45 13.07
CA GLY A 46 -9.46 7.26 12.53
C GLY A 46 -9.05 8.36 11.55
N TYR A 47 -9.96 8.88 10.73
CA TYR A 47 -9.66 10.00 9.83
C TYR A 47 -9.20 11.25 10.59
N LEU A 48 -9.82 11.57 11.73
CA LEU A 48 -9.42 12.71 12.56
C LEU A 48 -8.06 12.48 13.23
N HIS A 49 -7.82 11.27 13.74
CA HIS A 49 -6.53 10.93 14.34
C HIS A 49 -5.42 11.01 13.30
N ASN A 50 -5.60 10.42 12.13
CA ASN A 50 -4.62 10.47 11.04
C ASN A 50 -4.34 11.91 10.59
N ALA A 51 -5.39 12.74 10.46
CA ALA A 51 -5.26 14.14 10.10
C ALA A 51 -4.52 14.98 11.16
N SER A 52 -4.51 14.55 12.42
CA SER A 52 -3.80 15.24 13.50
C SER A 52 -2.30 14.97 13.54
N HIS A 53 -1.83 13.88 12.92
CA HIS A 53 -0.42 13.52 12.91
C HIS A 53 0.41 14.43 11.99
N GLY A 54 1.61 14.79 12.44
CA GLY A 54 2.54 15.63 11.66
C GLY A 54 2.09 17.10 11.49
N GLN A 55 1.06 17.54 12.20
CA GLN A 55 0.59 18.92 12.17
C GLN A 55 1.44 19.85 13.04
N PRO A 56 1.54 21.15 12.69
CA PRO A 56 2.21 22.12 13.54
C PRO A 56 1.58 22.21 14.94
N GLY A 57 2.40 22.40 15.98
CA GLY A 57 1.93 22.38 17.37
C GLY A 57 0.82 23.38 17.71
N TRP A 58 0.71 24.51 16.98
CA TRP A 58 -0.38 25.49 17.16
C TRP A 58 -1.75 24.97 16.73
N LEU A 59 -1.83 23.91 15.90
CA LEU A 59 -3.08 23.23 15.52
C LEU A 59 -3.48 22.11 16.50
N ALA A 60 -2.64 21.74 17.45
CA ALA A 60 -2.93 20.64 18.38
C ALA A 60 -4.25 20.85 19.14
N GLY A 61 -4.53 22.10 19.58
CA GLY A 61 -5.79 22.43 20.25
C GLY A 61 -7.03 22.22 19.37
N TRP A 62 -6.95 22.50 18.07
CA TRP A 62 -8.03 22.28 17.11
C TRP A 62 -8.36 20.78 17.00
N PHE A 63 -7.37 19.94 16.78
CA PHE A 63 -7.58 18.51 16.66
C PHE A 63 -8.01 17.87 17.98
N ALA A 64 -7.44 18.28 19.13
CA ALA A 64 -7.85 17.81 20.44
C ALA A 64 -9.35 18.11 20.71
N LEU A 65 -9.83 19.30 20.34
CA LEU A 65 -11.24 19.69 20.44
C LEU A 65 -12.14 18.74 19.63
N TRP A 66 -11.81 18.55 18.34
CA TRP A 66 -12.64 17.71 17.45
C TRP A 66 -12.57 16.24 17.79
N ILE A 67 -11.40 15.69 18.14
CA ILE A 67 -11.26 14.31 18.59
C ILE A 67 -12.04 14.09 19.89
N GLY A 68 -11.93 15.02 20.86
CA GLY A 68 -12.67 14.94 22.12
C GLY A 68 -14.20 15.03 21.96
N LEU A 69 -14.68 15.79 20.97
CA LEU A 69 -16.11 15.94 20.67
C LEU A 69 -16.65 14.73 19.89
N VAL A 70 -15.92 14.28 18.88
CA VAL A 70 -16.37 13.27 17.92
C VAL A 70 -16.24 11.85 18.47
N THR A 71 -15.16 11.53 19.17
CA THR A 71 -14.90 10.17 19.66
C THR A 71 -16.05 9.60 20.51
N PRO A 72 -16.56 10.32 21.53
CA PRO A 72 -17.67 9.79 22.34
C PRO A 72 -19.02 9.78 21.60
N ASN A 73 -19.12 10.50 20.49
CA ASN A 73 -20.37 10.71 19.73
C ASN A 73 -20.24 10.25 18.26
N ALA A 74 -19.32 9.32 17.97
CA ALA A 74 -18.98 8.94 16.59
C ALA A 74 -20.20 8.53 15.76
N GLY A 75 -21.12 7.76 16.33
CA GLY A 75 -22.36 7.36 15.65
C GLY A 75 -23.22 8.55 15.18
N LEU A 76 -23.37 9.58 16.03
CA LEU A 76 -24.11 10.80 15.68
C LEU A 76 -23.44 11.54 14.54
N PHE A 77 -22.11 11.72 14.59
CA PHE A 77 -21.37 12.44 13.55
C PHE A 77 -21.35 11.68 12.22
N VAL A 78 -21.26 10.34 12.24
CA VAL A 78 -21.41 9.51 11.04
C VAL A 78 -22.77 9.74 10.38
N TRP A 79 -23.87 9.70 11.15
CA TRP A 79 -25.20 9.94 10.63
C TRP A 79 -25.37 11.38 10.11
N LEU A 80 -24.84 12.37 10.83
CA LEU A 80 -24.86 13.77 10.40
C LEU A 80 -24.14 13.95 9.05
N THR A 81 -22.94 13.41 8.92
CA THR A 81 -22.15 13.45 7.67
C THR A 81 -22.94 12.84 6.52
N ARG A 82 -23.48 11.63 6.69
CA ARG A 82 -24.31 10.96 5.68
C ARG A 82 -25.48 11.79 5.22
N PHE A 83 -26.25 12.35 6.16
CA PHE A 83 -27.41 13.17 5.81
C PHE A 83 -27.04 14.48 5.15
N VAL A 84 -26.03 15.18 5.65
CA VAL A 84 -25.59 16.46 5.08
C VAL A 84 -25.05 16.25 3.67
N GLU A 85 -24.18 15.27 3.43
CA GLU A 85 -23.65 15.00 2.09
C GLU A 85 -24.75 14.59 1.11
N THR A 86 -25.68 13.73 1.54
CA THR A 86 -26.80 13.31 0.70
C THR A 86 -27.71 14.50 0.38
N ALA A 87 -28.01 15.36 1.35
CA ALA A 87 -28.82 16.54 1.15
C ALA A 87 -28.17 17.54 0.18
N ILE A 88 -26.88 17.81 0.32
CA ILE A 88 -26.11 18.67 -0.59
C ILE A 88 -26.11 18.08 -2.00
N ALA A 89 -25.86 16.79 -2.15
CA ALA A 89 -25.87 16.11 -3.44
C ALA A 89 -27.22 16.22 -4.16
N LEU A 90 -28.31 15.94 -3.45
CA LEU A 90 -29.67 16.07 -4.00
C LEU A 90 -30.03 17.51 -4.34
N ALA A 91 -29.63 18.47 -3.49
CA ALA A 91 -29.87 19.89 -3.74
C ALA A 91 -29.10 20.39 -4.98
N LEU A 92 -27.85 19.96 -5.16
CA LEU A 92 -27.06 20.26 -6.36
C LEU A 92 -27.71 19.68 -7.62
N LEU A 93 -28.12 18.42 -7.59
CA LEU A 93 -28.74 17.75 -8.75
C LEU A 93 -30.06 18.40 -9.15
N THR A 94 -30.93 18.68 -8.17
CA THR A 94 -32.27 19.20 -8.41
C THR A 94 -32.35 20.72 -8.50
N GLY A 95 -31.39 21.45 -7.93
CA GLY A 95 -31.45 22.91 -7.76
C GLY A 95 -32.48 23.35 -6.73
N PHE A 96 -32.51 22.68 -5.59
CA PHE A 96 -33.36 22.98 -4.46
C PHE A 96 -32.62 23.83 -3.42
N ALA A 97 -33.26 24.94 -2.95
CA ALA A 97 -32.71 25.88 -1.96
C ALA A 97 -31.26 26.32 -2.29
N ARG A 98 -30.95 26.58 -3.55
CA ARG A 98 -29.59 26.65 -4.15
C ARG A 98 -28.62 27.46 -3.32
N LYS A 99 -28.84 28.79 -3.14
CA LYS A 99 -27.84 29.63 -2.44
C LYS A 99 -27.64 29.22 -0.99
N THR A 100 -28.71 28.82 -0.30
CA THR A 100 -28.63 28.36 1.09
C THR A 100 -27.81 27.05 1.16
N LEU A 101 -28.09 26.08 0.26
CA LEU A 101 -27.36 24.82 0.23
C LEU A 101 -25.91 24.97 -0.27
N TYR A 102 -25.61 25.95 -1.13
CA TYR A 102 -24.23 26.24 -1.51
C TYR A 102 -23.41 26.77 -0.32
N VAL A 103 -24.03 27.64 0.53
CA VAL A 103 -23.35 28.08 1.76
C VAL A 103 -23.17 26.93 2.74
N VAL A 104 -24.20 26.11 2.95
CA VAL A 104 -24.07 24.91 3.79
C VAL A 104 -22.98 23.98 3.26
N GLY A 105 -22.95 23.73 1.94
CA GLY A 105 -21.93 22.91 1.29
C GLY A 105 -20.53 23.50 1.43
N ALA A 106 -20.36 24.82 1.27
CA ALA A 106 -19.08 25.48 1.47
C ALA A 106 -18.59 25.36 2.92
N LEU A 107 -19.47 25.61 3.91
CA LEU A 107 -19.13 25.47 5.33
C LEU A 107 -18.81 24.03 5.72
N PHE A 108 -19.59 23.08 5.22
CA PHE A 108 -19.34 21.66 5.45
C PHE A 108 -18.01 21.22 4.83
N SER A 109 -17.72 21.63 3.58
CA SER A 109 -16.43 21.34 2.94
C SER A 109 -15.26 21.97 3.69
N LEU A 110 -15.42 23.20 4.22
CA LEU A 110 -14.40 23.85 5.05
C LEU A 110 -14.17 23.09 6.37
N LEU A 111 -15.25 22.57 6.97
CA LEU A 111 -15.16 21.73 8.16
C LEU A 111 -14.40 20.44 7.87
N VAL A 112 -14.75 19.71 6.81
CA VAL A 112 -14.05 18.49 6.39
C VAL A 112 -12.58 18.77 6.10
N TRP A 113 -12.28 19.85 5.38
CA TRP A 113 -10.92 20.27 5.08
C TRP A 113 -10.09 20.55 6.33
N SER A 114 -10.67 21.24 7.34
CA SER A 114 -9.96 21.60 8.57
C SER A 114 -9.87 20.45 9.58
N THR A 115 -10.65 19.38 9.42
CA THR A 115 -10.71 18.24 10.35
C THR A 115 -10.16 16.97 9.69
N ALA A 116 -10.96 16.28 8.89
CA ALA A 116 -10.62 14.97 8.31
C ALA A 116 -9.51 15.02 7.25
N GLU A 117 -9.35 16.15 6.53
CA GLU A 117 -8.26 16.38 5.57
C GLU A 117 -7.07 17.16 6.18
N GLY A 118 -7.10 17.47 7.49
CA GLY A 118 -5.97 18.08 8.19
C GLY A 118 -5.46 19.39 7.57
N PHE A 119 -6.35 20.25 7.09
CA PHE A 119 -6.03 21.45 6.29
C PHE A 119 -5.28 21.14 4.98
N GLY A 120 -5.34 19.91 4.48
CA GLY A 120 -4.54 19.44 3.34
C GLY A 120 -3.08 19.09 3.70
N GLY A 121 -2.76 19.02 5.00
CA GLY A 121 -1.42 18.71 5.51
C GLY A 121 -1.21 17.20 5.77
N PRO A 122 -0.05 16.85 6.32
CA PRO A 122 1.00 17.76 6.80
C PRO A 122 1.75 18.48 5.67
N TYR A 123 2.01 19.78 5.85
CA TYR A 123 2.81 20.59 4.90
C TYR A 123 4.30 20.30 5.09
N ALA A 124 4.74 19.13 4.62
CA ALA A 124 6.14 18.71 4.65
C ALA A 124 6.76 18.79 3.25
N VAL A 125 8.09 18.70 3.17
CA VAL A 125 8.80 18.62 1.89
C VAL A 125 8.31 17.40 1.11
N GLY A 126 7.75 17.62 -0.08
CA GLY A 126 7.13 16.57 -0.90
C GLY A 126 5.59 16.49 -0.82
N ALA A 127 4.92 17.30 -0.01
CA ALA A 127 3.47 17.40 -0.03
C ALA A 127 2.99 17.99 -1.37
N THR A 128 2.11 17.27 -2.08
CA THR A 128 1.66 17.63 -3.43
C THR A 128 0.19 18.06 -3.49
N ASN A 129 -0.51 18.07 -2.35
CA ASN A 129 -1.97 18.24 -2.30
C ASN A 129 -2.37 19.18 -1.16
N MET A 130 -3.31 20.09 -1.44
CA MET A 130 -3.90 21.02 -0.45
C MET A 130 -5.23 20.49 0.14
N GLY A 131 -5.60 19.25 -0.12
CA GLY A 131 -6.89 18.67 0.21
C GLY A 131 -7.95 18.91 -0.87
N THR A 132 -8.88 17.98 -1.01
CA THR A 132 -9.92 18.03 -2.03
C THR A 132 -11.06 18.96 -1.63
N ALA A 133 -11.41 18.98 -0.34
CA ALA A 133 -12.57 19.72 0.17
C ALA A 133 -12.43 21.24 0.02
N ILE A 134 -11.21 21.80 0.05
CA ILE A 134 -11.00 23.24 -0.19
C ILE A 134 -11.38 23.64 -1.62
N SER A 135 -11.15 22.75 -2.60
CA SER A 135 -11.58 22.97 -3.98
C SER A 135 -13.11 23.03 -4.10
N TYR A 136 -13.81 22.24 -3.30
CA TYR A 136 -15.28 22.28 -3.24
C TYR A 136 -15.79 23.61 -2.68
N VAL A 137 -15.12 24.17 -1.66
CA VAL A 137 -15.44 25.53 -1.16
C VAL A 137 -15.39 26.55 -2.29
N LEU A 138 -14.32 26.51 -3.11
CA LEU A 138 -14.18 27.45 -4.23
C LEU A 138 -15.26 27.26 -5.29
N ILE A 139 -15.67 26.03 -5.58
CA ILE A 139 -16.76 25.73 -6.53
C ILE A 139 -18.08 26.27 -5.99
N PHE A 140 -18.40 26.08 -4.69
CA PHE A 140 -19.61 26.65 -4.09
C PHE A 140 -19.63 28.16 -4.13
N ILE A 141 -18.51 28.84 -3.84
CA ILE A 141 -18.40 30.30 -3.95
C ILE A 141 -18.63 30.76 -5.40
N ALA A 142 -18.06 30.01 -6.38
CA ALA A 142 -18.28 30.32 -7.79
C ALA A 142 -19.75 30.15 -8.20
N LEU A 143 -20.43 29.09 -7.76
CA LEU A 143 -21.86 28.87 -8.01
C LEU A 143 -22.73 29.98 -7.41
N ILE A 144 -22.46 30.46 -6.18
CA ILE A 144 -23.12 31.61 -5.57
C ILE A 144 -22.89 32.85 -6.42
N GLY A 145 -21.65 33.09 -6.86
CA GLY A 145 -21.32 34.26 -7.71
C GLY A 145 -22.05 34.25 -9.05
N ILE A 146 -22.20 33.10 -9.67
CA ILE A 146 -22.92 32.92 -10.93
C ILE A 146 -24.43 33.16 -10.71
N ASP A 147 -25.04 32.49 -9.70
CA ASP A 147 -26.45 32.62 -9.39
C ASP A 147 -26.84 34.08 -9.00
N ASN A 148 -25.93 34.80 -8.35
CA ASN A 148 -26.15 36.25 -8.06
C ASN A 148 -26.21 37.13 -9.32
N ARG A 149 -25.61 36.66 -10.43
CA ARG A 149 -25.62 37.42 -11.70
C ARG A 149 -26.73 36.98 -12.63
N GLU A 150 -27.05 35.70 -12.67
CA GLU A 150 -28.01 35.13 -13.61
C GLU A 150 -29.45 35.11 -13.08
N GLY A 151 -29.63 35.17 -11.75
CA GLY A 151 -30.93 35.02 -11.10
C GLY A 151 -31.40 33.57 -11.06
N VAL A 152 -32.70 33.34 -10.99
CA VAL A 152 -33.30 32.02 -10.84
C VAL A 152 -33.09 31.18 -12.08
N SER A 153 -32.38 30.06 -11.95
CA SER A 153 -32.19 29.13 -13.05
C SER A 153 -33.49 28.41 -13.43
N PRO A 154 -33.92 28.45 -14.70
CA PRO A 154 -35.14 27.76 -15.14
C PRO A 154 -35.03 26.23 -15.04
N TYR A 155 -33.84 25.71 -14.89
CA TYR A 155 -33.55 24.28 -14.75
C TYR A 155 -33.34 23.88 -13.28
N SER A 156 -34.16 24.43 -12.37
CA SER A 156 -34.09 24.15 -10.93
C SER A 156 -35.48 23.93 -10.34
N VAL A 157 -35.54 23.15 -9.26
CA VAL A 157 -36.75 22.96 -8.46
C VAL A 157 -37.16 24.29 -7.81
N ASP A 158 -36.22 25.15 -7.44
CA ASP A 158 -36.48 26.47 -6.91
C ASP A 158 -37.36 27.29 -7.86
N PHE A 159 -37.10 27.26 -9.17
CA PHE A 159 -37.89 27.95 -10.18
C PHE A 159 -39.37 27.49 -10.17
N LEU A 160 -39.61 26.19 -9.99
CA LEU A 160 -40.99 25.65 -9.92
C LEU A 160 -41.68 26.04 -8.64
N ILE A 161 -41.01 26.04 -7.50
CA ILE A 161 -41.55 26.40 -6.19
C ILE A 161 -41.85 27.91 -6.14
N GLU A 162 -40.93 28.75 -6.61
CA GLU A 162 -41.08 30.21 -6.61
C GLU A 162 -42.26 30.69 -7.46
N ARG A 163 -42.56 30.00 -8.55
CA ARG A 163 -43.77 30.29 -9.35
C ARG A 163 -45.07 30.06 -8.58
N ARG A 164 -45.07 29.07 -7.66
CA ARG A 164 -46.24 28.71 -6.86
C ARG A 164 -46.25 29.44 -5.53
N TRP A 165 -45.06 29.66 -4.95
CA TRP A 165 -44.89 30.29 -3.63
C TRP A 165 -43.73 31.30 -3.66
N PRO A 166 -44.04 32.59 -3.96
CA PRO A 166 -43.00 33.62 -4.09
C PRO A 166 -42.15 33.84 -2.83
N GLY A 167 -42.68 33.52 -1.64
CA GLY A 167 -41.95 33.59 -0.38
C GLY A 167 -40.72 32.70 -0.29
N TRP A 168 -40.66 31.66 -1.14
CA TRP A 168 -39.51 30.75 -1.22
C TRP A 168 -38.21 31.46 -1.62
N ARG A 169 -38.30 32.58 -2.33
CA ARG A 169 -37.15 33.42 -2.74
C ARG A 169 -36.27 33.86 -1.59
N ARG A 170 -36.83 34.00 -0.37
CA ARG A 170 -36.06 34.33 0.83
C ARG A 170 -35.04 33.23 1.19
N ILE A 171 -35.32 32.00 0.83
CA ILE A 171 -34.46 30.82 1.09
C ILE A 171 -33.56 30.55 -0.09
N SER A 172 -34.11 30.54 -1.31
CA SER A 172 -33.39 30.16 -2.54
C SER A 172 -32.48 31.28 -3.06
N GLU A 173 -32.90 32.56 -2.96
CA GLU A 173 -32.25 33.72 -3.57
C GLU A 173 -31.79 34.79 -2.57
N TRP A 174 -32.17 34.68 -1.28
CA TRP A 174 -31.91 35.67 -0.21
C TRP A 174 -32.42 37.08 -0.52
N SER A 175 -33.42 37.19 -1.39
CA SER A 175 -34.02 38.46 -1.81
C SER A 175 -35.52 38.31 -1.99
N SER A 176 -36.25 39.33 -1.57
CA SER A 176 -37.69 39.43 -1.84
C SER A 176 -37.99 40.00 -3.23
N ASP A 177 -37.02 40.69 -3.86
CA ASP A 177 -37.21 41.50 -5.07
C ASP A 177 -36.64 40.88 -6.36
N ALA A 178 -36.22 39.60 -6.31
CA ALA A 178 -35.73 38.91 -7.49
C ALA A 178 -36.85 38.79 -8.54
N THR A 179 -36.73 39.54 -9.62
CA THR A 179 -37.57 39.37 -10.80
C THR A 179 -37.30 38.01 -11.40
N LEU A 180 -38.37 37.23 -11.69
CA LEU A 180 -38.23 35.97 -12.44
C LEU A 180 -37.56 36.28 -13.79
N ALA A 181 -36.39 35.75 -14.02
CA ALA A 181 -35.84 35.76 -15.37
C ALA A 181 -36.81 35.00 -16.26
N HIS A 182 -37.31 35.64 -17.33
CA HIS A 182 -38.14 34.98 -18.32
C HIS A 182 -37.21 34.33 -19.33
N PRO A 183 -36.98 33.02 -19.23
CA PRO A 183 -36.13 32.35 -20.21
C PRO A 183 -36.87 32.29 -21.55
N PRO A 184 -36.21 32.56 -22.66
CA PRO A 184 -36.83 32.61 -23.98
C PRO A 184 -37.45 31.29 -24.44
N HIS A 185 -37.04 30.15 -23.88
CA HIS A 185 -37.62 28.83 -24.17
C HIS A 185 -37.49 27.92 -22.93
N THR A 186 -38.56 27.79 -22.17
CA THR A 186 -38.63 26.80 -21.07
C THR A 186 -39.12 25.45 -21.60
N LEU A 187 -38.39 24.39 -21.33
CA LEU A 187 -38.95 23.03 -21.35
C LEU A 187 -40.24 23.02 -20.51
N SER A 188 -41.36 22.49 -21.05
CA SER A 188 -42.62 22.45 -20.31
C SER A 188 -42.42 21.68 -18.98
N TRP A 189 -43.15 22.05 -17.93
CA TRP A 189 -43.14 21.36 -16.64
C TRP A 189 -43.38 19.82 -16.80
N ARG A 190 -44.10 19.42 -17.87
CA ARG A 190 -44.35 18.04 -18.24
C ARG A 190 -43.07 17.27 -18.61
N VAL A 191 -42.00 17.95 -18.99
CA VAL A 191 -40.68 17.35 -19.29
C VAL A 191 -39.73 17.53 -18.11
N GLN A 192 -39.80 18.66 -17.40
CA GLN A 192 -38.91 18.96 -16.28
C GLN A 192 -39.15 18.02 -15.08
N ILE A 193 -40.41 17.79 -14.69
CA ILE A 193 -40.74 16.89 -13.57
C ILE A 193 -40.31 15.45 -13.84
N PRO A 194 -40.64 14.82 -14.99
CA PRO A 194 -40.14 13.49 -15.30
C PRO A 194 -38.63 13.41 -15.34
N ALA A 195 -37.93 14.44 -15.84
CA ALA A 195 -36.48 14.45 -15.86
C ALA A 195 -35.88 14.48 -14.43
N ILE A 196 -36.43 15.32 -13.54
CA ILE A 196 -36.01 15.35 -12.13
C ILE A 196 -36.30 14.01 -11.45
N VAL A 197 -37.50 13.44 -11.67
CA VAL A 197 -37.86 12.11 -11.13
C VAL A 197 -36.93 11.03 -11.66
N ALA A 198 -36.61 11.05 -12.96
CA ALA A 198 -35.66 10.10 -13.56
C ALA A 198 -34.25 10.23 -12.98
N ILE A 199 -33.77 11.46 -12.72
CA ILE A 199 -32.50 11.70 -12.05
C ILE A 199 -32.51 11.14 -10.63
N VAL A 200 -33.58 11.39 -9.86
CA VAL A 200 -33.74 10.86 -8.49
C VAL A 200 -33.76 9.33 -8.50
N ILE A 201 -34.52 8.71 -9.43
CA ILE A 201 -34.57 7.25 -9.58
C ILE A 201 -33.19 6.71 -9.96
N LEU A 202 -32.50 7.34 -10.92
CA LEU A 202 -31.14 6.96 -11.33
C LEU A 202 -30.16 7.02 -10.16
N VAL A 203 -30.27 8.08 -9.33
CA VAL A 203 -29.46 8.22 -8.10
C VAL A 203 -29.76 7.10 -7.11
N ILE A 204 -31.02 6.75 -6.90
CA ILE A 204 -31.42 5.64 -6.02
C ILE A 204 -30.85 4.31 -6.54
N PHE A 205 -30.92 4.07 -7.86
CA PHE A 205 -30.33 2.87 -8.48
C PHE A 205 -28.81 2.86 -8.40
N LEU A 206 -28.14 3.99 -8.62
CA LEU A 206 -26.67 4.11 -8.47
C LEU A 206 -26.24 3.86 -7.03
N VAL A 207 -26.91 4.47 -6.06
CA VAL A 207 -26.61 4.27 -4.62
C VAL A 207 -26.92 2.82 -4.21
N GLY A 208 -28.02 2.24 -4.70
CA GLY A 208 -28.37 0.85 -4.47
C GLY A 208 -27.38 -0.13 -5.12
N GLY A 209 -26.98 0.14 -6.36
CA GLY A 209 -26.00 -0.65 -7.10
C GLY A 209 -24.60 -0.57 -6.49
N LEU A 210 -24.17 0.64 -6.08
CA LEU A 210 -22.93 0.83 -5.32
C LEU A 210 -22.99 0.12 -3.96
N ARG A 211 -24.13 0.16 -3.25
CA ARG A 211 -24.32 -0.62 -2.02
C ARG A 211 -24.11 -2.11 -2.25
N SER A 212 -24.72 -2.69 -3.28
CA SER A 212 -24.56 -4.13 -3.56
C SER A 212 -23.15 -4.50 -4.01
N ALA A 213 -22.43 -3.59 -4.65
CA ALA A 213 -21.03 -3.78 -5.04
C ALA A 213 -20.05 -3.66 -3.85
N PHE A 214 -20.44 -2.89 -2.81
CA PHE A 214 -19.64 -2.69 -1.59
C PHE A 214 -20.22 -3.39 -0.35
N ASP A 215 -21.31 -4.14 -0.46
CA ASP A 215 -21.86 -5.02 0.60
C ASP A 215 -20.98 -6.28 0.74
N VAL A 216 -19.74 -6.06 1.13
CA VAL A 216 -19.02 -7.06 1.92
C VAL A 216 -19.70 -7.02 3.29
N LYS A 217 -20.55 -8.04 3.56
CA LYS A 217 -21.19 -8.20 4.86
C LYS A 217 -20.12 -8.08 5.94
N PRO A 218 -20.19 -7.07 6.82
CA PRO A 218 -19.19 -6.98 7.88
C PRO A 218 -19.21 -8.31 8.63
N PRO A 219 -18.05 -8.87 8.97
CA PRO A 219 -18.00 -10.03 9.84
C PRO A 219 -18.82 -9.70 11.09
N SER A 220 -19.60 -10.67 11.59
CA SER A 220 -20.33 -10.48 12.84
C SER A 220 -19.35 -10.00 13.92
N PRO A 221 -19.78 -9.24 14.94
CA PRO A 221 -18.91 -8.85 16.06
C PRO A 221 -18.15 -10.04 16.66
N GLU A 222 -18.75 -11.23 16.65
CA GLU A 222 -18.11 -12.50 17.01
C GLU A 222 -17.05 -12.95 15.99
N ALA A 223 -17.30 -12.80 14.69
CA ALA A 223 -16.31 -13.11 13.66
C ALA A 223 -15.21 -12.03 13.58
N ALA A 224 -15.52 -10.76 13.87
CA ALA A 224 -14.52 -9.71 14.03
C ALA A 224 -13.69 -9.89 15.31
N ALA A 225 -14.31 -10.31 16.41
CA ALA A 225 -13.61 -10.69 17.65
C ALA A 225 -12.80 -11.98 17.47
N ALA A 226 -13.25 -12.92 16.63
CA ALA A 226 -12.49 -14.12 16.27
C ALA A 226 -11.36 -13.81 15.26
N ALA A 227 -11.53 -12.82 14.39
CA ALA A 227 -10.48 -12.34 13.48
C ALA A 227 -9.45 -11.43 14.17
N VAL A 228 -9.80 -10.86 15.33
CA VAL A 228 -8.92 -10.08 16.24
C VAL A 228 -8.67 -10.87 17.54
N SER A 229 -8.77 -12.18 17.50
CA SER A 229 -8.09 -12.92 18.56
C SER A 229 -6.61 -12.60 18.40
N PRO A 230 -5.97 -11.91 19.39
CA PRO A 230 -4.52 -11.89 19.40
C PRO A 230 -4.13 -13.35 19.35
N LEU A 231 -3.36 -13.74 18.35
CA LEU A 231 -2.67 -15.04 18.38
C LEU A 231 -2.10 -15.12 19.78
N SER A 232 -2.74 -15.97 20.60
CA SER A 232 -2.37 -16.11 22.00
C SER A 232 -0.87 -16.31 22.03
N LEU A 233 -0.13 -15.42 22.67
CA LEU A 233 1.31 -15.58 22.95
C LEU A 233 1.60 -16.82 23.80
N ALA A 234 0.55 -17.55 24.19
CA ALA A 234 0.60 -18.78 24.93
C ALA A 234 0.61 -19.97 23.96
N SER A 235 1.80 -20.56 23.78
CA SER A 235 2.00 -21.95 23.39
C SER A 235 1.52 -22.36 21.99
N ALA A 236 1.83 -21.57 20.97
CA ALA A 236 1.83 -22.10 19.62
C ALA A 236 3.03 -23.05 19.46
N SER A 237 2.82 -24.24 18.92
CA SER A 237 3.92 -25.16 18.61
C SER A 237 4.92 -24.47 17.68
N PRO A 238 6.23 -24.57 17.90
CA PRO A 238 7.23 -23.92 17.05
C PRO A 238 7.04 -24.30 15.57
N ILE A 239 7.41 -23.40 14.66
CA ILE A 239 7.48 -23.72 13.23
C ILE A 239 8.42 -24.92 13.07
N GLY A 240 7.94 -26.01 12.46
CA GLY A 240 8.68 -27.27 12.38
C GLY A 240 9.96 -27.19 11.53
N THR A 241 10.11 -26.16 10.68
CA THR A 241 11.28 -25.94 9.83
C THR A 241 11.65 -24.48 9.80
N VAL A 242 12.76 -24.12 10.45
CA VAL A 242 13.30 -22.76 10.48
C VAL A 242 14.15 -22.52 9.25
N ARG A 243 14.07 -21.32 8.65
CA ARG A 243 14.95 -20.93 7.56
C ARG A 243 16.35 -20.58 8.09
N ASP A 244 17.38 -21.12 7.45
CA ASP A 244 18.75 -20.68 7.72
C ASP A 244 18.91 -19.25 7.18
N ALA A 245 19.20 -18.32 8.09
CA ALA A 245 19.46 -16.93 7.74
C ALA A 245 20.93 -16.68 7.35
N ARG A 246 21.84 -17.63 7.55
CA ARG A 246 23.26 -17.42 7.24
C ARG A 246 23.44 -17.10 5.77
N LEU A 247 24.33 -16.13 5.50
CA LEU A 247 24.78 -15.89 4.12
C LEU A 247 25.43 -17.17 3.58
N PRO A 248 24.91 -17.77 2.50
CA PRO A 248 25.54 -18.95 1.91
C PRO A 248 26.92 -18.61 1.33
N PRO A 249 27.80 -19.59 1.12
CA PRO A 249 29.05 -19.35 0.42
C PRO A 249 28.82 -18.86 -1.00
N LEU A 250 29.82 -18.23 -1.61
CA LEU A 250 29.78 -17.87 -3.03
C LEU A 250 29.44 -19.07 -3.89
N ILE A 251 28.56 -18.92 -4.88
CA ILE A 251 28.20 -19.99 -5.81
C ILE A 251 29.42 -20.48 -6.59
N GLY A 252 30.36 -19.57 -6.90
CA GLY A 252 31.60 -19.87 -7.58
C GLY A 252 32.59 -18.72 -7.55
N THR A 253 33.87 -19.01 -7.86
CA THR A 253 34.95 -18.02 -7.87
C THR A 253 35.42 -17.62 -9.27
N GLY A 254 34.89 -18.28 -10.31
CA GLY A 254 35.21 -18.01 -11.71
C GLY A 254 34.58 -16.69 -12.22
N PRO A 255 34.88 -16.29 -13.46
CA PRO A 255 34.33 -15.08 -14.08
C PRO A 255 32.84 -15.22 -14.40
N SER A 256 32.29 -16.42 -14.42
CA SER A 256 30.87 -16.71 -14.59
C SER A 256 30.39 -17.76 -13.60
N VAL A 257 29.11 -17.68 -13.25
CA VAL A 257 28.41 -18.63 -12.36
C VAL A 257 27.06 -18.99 -12.96
N ASP A 258 26.62 -20.22 -12.73
CA ASP A 258 25.34 -20.71 -13.20
C ASP A 258 24.33 -20.73 -12.03
N VAL A 259 23.12 -20.28 -12.31
CA VAL A 259 22.00 -20.21 -11.37
C VAL A 259 20.81 -20.93 -11.99
N ASP A 260 20.61 -22.17 -11.59
CA ASP A 260 19.49 -22.99 -12.04
C ASP A 260 18.35 -22.90 -11.02
N MET A 261 17.18 -22.43 -11.46
CA MET A 261 16.00 -22.29 -10.63
C MET A 261 14.80 -23.01 -11.20
N ILE A 262 14.04 -23.63 -10.30
CA ILE A 262 12.76 -24.27 -10.63
C ILE A 262 11.64 -23.47 -9.95
N VAL A 263 10.65 -23.03 -10.73
CA VAL A 263 9.39 -22.56 -10.20
C VAL A 263 8.50 -23.74 -9.87
N SER A 264 7.91 -23.76 -8.69
CA SER A 264 6.95 -24.82 -8.30
C SER A 264 5.94 -24.33 -7.26
N ASP A 265 4.73 -24.89 -7.31
CA ASP A 265 3.71 -24.70 -6.28
C ASP A 265 4.08 -25.55 -5.06
N ARG A 266 4.02 -24.95 -3.86
CA ARG A 266 4.38 -25.62 -2.59
C ARG A 266 3.43 -25.20 -1.47
N THR A 267 3.20 -26.12 -0.55
CA THR A 267 2.65 -25.77 0.76
C THR A 267 3.82 -25.43 1.67
N VAL A 268 3.79 -24.23 2.27
CA VAL A 268 4.83 -23.71 3.18
C VAL A 268 4.19 -23.28 4.50
N ALA A 269 4.87 -23.54 5.61
CA ALA A 269 4.45 -23.00 6.90
C ALA A 269 4.81 -21.50 6.96
N ILE A 270 3.83 -20.65 7.22
CA ILE A 270 3.99 -19.17 7.31
C ILE A 270 3.89 -18.64 8.73
N ALA A 271 3.25 -19.40 9.62
CA ALA A 271 3.18 -19.17 11.04
C ALA A 271 3.00 -20.54 11.74
N SER A 272 3.07 -20.56 13.07
CA SER A 272 2.82 -21.78 13.83
C SER A 272 1.39 -22.29 13.58
N GLY A 273 1.30 -23.52 13.03
CA GLY A 273 0.01 -24.16 12.69
C GLY A 273 -0.73 -23.52 11.51
N VAL A 274 -0.08 -22.69 10.70
CA VAL A 274 -0.64 -22.06 9.51
C VAL A 274 0.19 -22.42 8.28
N ASP A 275 -0.41 -23.13 7.36
CA ASP A 275 0.17 -23.50 6.08
C ASP A 275 -0.39 -22.63 4.96
N TYR A 276 0.41 -22.38 3.91
CA TYR A 276 0.01 -21.54 2.77
C TYR A 276 0.37 -22.19 1.44
N GLN A 277 -0.51 -22.06 0.46
CA GLN A 277 -0.27 -22.51 -0.92
C GLN A 277 0.57 -21.48 -1.66
N ALA A 278 1.88 -21.59 -1.57
CA ALA A 278 2.81 -20.64 -2.16
C ALA A 278 3.23 -21.03 -3.58
N TRP A 279 3.61 -20.03 -4.36
CA TRP A 279 4.41 -20.17 -5.57
C TRP A 279 5.86 -19.87 -5.19
N THR A 280 6.78 -20.69 -5.62
CA THR A 280 8.14 -20.64 -5.07
C THR A 280 9.19 -20.66 -6.17
N PHE A 281 10.31 -19.97 -5.90
CA PHE A 281 11.58 -20.25 -6.55
C PHE A 281 12.34 -21.26 -5.71
N GLY A 282 12.79 -22.37 -6.31
CA GLY A 282 13.56 -23.40 -5.63
C GLY A 282 12.82 -24.15 -4.52
N GLY A 283 11.47 -24.09 -4.49
CA GLY A 283 10.64 -24.82 -3.53
C GLY A 283 10.55 -24.19 -2.15
N THR A 284 11.01 -22.95 -1.95
CA THR A 284 11.06 -22.25 -0.65
C THR A 284 10.60 -20.80 -0.74
N VAL A 285 10.19 -20.19 0.38
CA VAL A 285 9.92 -18.76 0.54
C VAL A 285 10.72 -18.22 1.73
N PRO A 286 11.56 -17.21 1.54
CA PRO A 286 12.03 -16.71 0.25
C PRO A 286 12.68 -17.82 -0.58
N GLY A 287 12.84 -17.59 -1.88
CA GLY A 287 13.64 -18.42 -2.76
C GLY A 287 15.12 -18.46 -2.33
N PRO A 288 15.98 -19.26 -2.99
CA PRO A 288 17.39 -19.39 -2.64
C PRO A 288 18.12 -18.05 -2.59
N ILE A 289 18.98 -17.84 -1.60
CA ILE A 289 19.88 -16.69 -1.56
C ILE A 289 21.01 -16.94 -2.56
N ILE A 290 21.15 -16.03 -3.52
CA ILE A 290 22.19 -16.08 -4.55
C ILE A 290 23.35 -15.20 -4.07
N HIS A 291 24.56 -15.78 -3.95
CA HIS A 291 25.74 -15.04 -3.49
C HIS A 291 26.83 -15.09 -4.55
N VAL A 292 27.14 -13.92 -5.12
CA VAL A 292 28.08 -13.73 -6.23
C VAL A 292 29.02 -12.57 -5.95
N ARG A 293 30.00 -12.33 -6.84
CA ARG A 293 30.90 -11.16 -6.78
C ARG A 293 30.63 -10.15 -7.87
N GLN A 294 30.95 -8.93 -7.59
CA GLN A 294 30.93 -7.84 -8.58
C GLN A 294 31.80 -8.22 -9.80
N GLY A 295 31.24 -8.04 -10.98
CA GLY A 295 31.88 -8.33 -12.26
C GLY A 295 31.64 -9.75 -12.78
N GLN A 296 31.10 -10.66 -11.98
CA GLN A 296 30.75 -12.00 -12.47
C GLN A 296 29.56 -11.95 -13.44
N THR A 297 29.61 -12.81 -14.46
CA THR A 297 28.46 -13.10 -15.32
C THR A 297 27.60 -14.16 -14.63
N VAL A 298 26.35 -13.84 -14.39
CA VAL A 298 25.35 -14.76 -13.82
C VAL A 298 24.53 -15.32 -14.99
N ASN A 299 24.68 -16.63 -15.24
CA ASN A 299 23.88 -17.35 -16.22
C ASN A 299 22.66 -17.94 -15.51
N VAL A 300 21.49 -17.53 -15.93
CA VAL A 300 20.23 -17.96 -15.29
C VAL A 300 19.52 -18.96 -16.19
N THR A 301 19.18 -20.11 -15.61
CA THR A 301 18.26 -21.09 -16.18
C THR A 301 17.01 -21.12 -15.28
N LEU A 302 15.87 -20.73 -15.81
CA LEU A 302 14.59 -20.79 -15.08
C LEU A 302 13.66 -21.78 -15.75
N THR A 303 13.27 -22.83 -15.03
CA THR A 303 12.32 -23.84 -15.49
C THR A 303 11.00 -23.71 -14.70
N ASN A 304 9.89 -23.58 -15.40
CA ASN A 304 8.58 -23.45 -14.79
C ASN A 304 7.89 -24.82 -14.66
N HIS A 305 7.87 -25.39 -13.45
CA HIS A 305 7.07 -26.56 -13.08
C HIS A 305 5.77 -26.19 -12.36
N GLY A 306 5.44 -24.89 -12.24
CA GLY A 306 4.18 -24.42 -11.67
C GLY A 306 3.01 -24.59 -12.63
N MET A 307 1.81 -24.29 -12.16
CA MET A 307 0.56 -24.47 -12.91
C MET A 307 0.21 -23.28 -13.79
N MET A 308 0.87 -22.13 -13.62
CA MET A 308 0.61 -20.91 -14.39
C MET A 308 1.91 -20.29 -14.94
N LYS A 309 1.76 -19.21 -15.71
CA LYS A 309 2.92 -18.48 -16.23
C LYS A 309 3.65 -17.77 -15.12
N HIS A 310 4.97 -17.78 -15.18
CA HIS A 310 5.87 -17.06 -14.29
C HIS A 310 7.04 -16.46 -15.05
N SER A 311 7.73 -15.51 -14.45
CA SER A 311 8.97 -14.92 -14.95
C SER A 311 9.94 -14.70 -13.80
N ILE A 312 11.08 -14.07 -14.04
CA ILE A 312 11.99 -13.62 -12.99
C ILE A 312 12.61 -12.28 -13.38
N ASP A 313 12.66 -11.37 -12.41
CA ASP A 313 13.27 -10.06 -12.46
C ASP A 313 14.38 -10.00 -11.41
N PHE A 314 15.58 -9.53 -11.78
CA PHE A 314 16.71 -9.31 -10.87
C PHE A 314 17.00 -7.82 -10.75
N HIS A 315 16.79 -7.23 -9.58
CA HIS A 315 17.13 -5.82 -9.32
C HIS A 315 18.65 -5.56 -9.41
N ALA A 316 19.48 -6.58 -9.28
CA ALA A 316 20.93 -6.49 -9.49
C ALA A 316 21.36 -6.41 -10.96
N ALA A 317 20.46 -6.66 -11.90
CA ALA A 317 20.78 -6.73 -13.32
C ALA A 317 20.47 -5.40 -14.05
N ILE A 318 21.35 -5.01 -14.95
CA ILE A 318 21.12 -3.90 -15.88
C ILE A 318 20.88 -4.53 -17.25
N THR A 319 19.62 -4.79 -17.57
CA THR A 319 19.22 -5.49 -18.80
C THR A 319 17.81 -5.06 -19.26
N PRO A 320 17.48 -5.11 -20.56
CA PRO A 320 16.13 -4.78 -21.05
C PRO A 320 15.10 -5.83 -20.57
N PRO A 321 14.09 -5.46 -19.75
CA PRO A 321 13.12 -6.41 -19.21
C PRO A 321 12.34 -7.17 -20.28
N ASN A 322 11.98 -6.52 -21.35
CA ASN A 322 11.21 -7.11 -22.46
C ASN A 322 11.95 -8.23 -23.23
N LEU A 323 13.26 -8.39 -23.01
CA LEU A 323 14.06 -9.44 -23.66
C LEU A 323 14.35 -10.61 -22.71
N HIS A 324 14.45 -10.37 -21.40
CA HIS A 324 14.93 -11.35 -20.43
C HIS A 324 13.91 -11.71 -19.36
N TYR A 325 12.99 -10.79 -18.99
CA TYR A 325 11.99 -11.01 -17.95
C TYR A 325 10.63 -11.39 -18.55
N ILE A 326 10.67 -12.33 -19.50
CA ILE A 326 9.48 -12.78 -20.23
C ILE A 326 8.74 -13.88 -19.49
N ASP A 327 7.43 -13.93 -19.67
CA ASP A 327 6.57 -14.97 -19.14
C ASP A 327 6.90 -16.34 -19.73
N ILE A 328 7.14 -17.32 -18.88
CA ILE A 328 7.34 -18.73 -19.26
C ILE A 328 6.11 -19.57 -18.87
N ALA A 329 5.57 -20.26 -19.85
CA ALA A 329 4.45 -21.18 -19.62
C ALA A 329 4.89 -22.42 -18.80
N PRO A 330 3.94 -23.13 -18.15
CA PRO A 330 4.21 -24.42 -17.52
C PRO A 330 4.99 -25.39 -18.41
N GLY A 331 5.99 -26.05 -17.84
CA GLY A 331 6.86 -27.00 -18.52
C GLY A 331 7.91 -26.37 -19.46
N LYS A 332 8.06 -25.04 -19.48
CA LYS A 332 9.04 -24.35 -20.33
C LYS A 332 10.22 -23.85 -19.50
N THR A 333 11.34 -23.63 -20.21
CA THR A 333 12.60 -23.11 -19.66
C THR A 333 13.04 -21.90 -20.45
N ILE A 334 13.62 -20.91 -19.77
CA ILE A 334 14.34 -19.80 -20.39
C ILE A 334 15.79 -19.78 -19.89
N HIS A 335 16.65 -19.21 -20.72
CA HIS A 335 18.05 -18.95 -20.41
C HIS A 335 18.38 -17.51 -20.74
N PHE A 336 19.04 -16.83 -19.81
CA PHE A 336 19.60 -15.51 -20.03
C PHE A 336 20.79 -15.29 -19.11
N SER A 337 21.56 -14.24 -19.36
CA SER A 337 22.68 -13.88 -18.50
C SER A 337 22.76 -12.38 -18.30
N PHE A 338 23.32 -11.98 -17.16
CA PHE A 338 23.66 -10.60 -16.86
C PHE A 338 24.98 -10.51 -16.12
N VAL A 339 25.61 -9.35 -16.15
CA VAL A 339 26.82 -9.07 -15.37
C VAL A 339 26.41 -8.38 -14.07
N ALA A 340 26.80 -8.93 -12.92
CA ALA A 340 26.59 -8.33 -11.61
C ALA A 340 27.50 -7.10 -11.43
N ARG A 341 27.12 -5.95 -11.98
CA ARG A 341 27.98 -4.75 -12.09
C ARG A 341 28.05 -3.95 -10.79
N VAL A 342 26.96 -3.95 -10.03
CA VAL A 342 26.77 -3.13 -8.84
C VAL A 342 26.85 -4.03 -7.61
N PRO A 343 27.75 -3.72 -6.63
CA PRO A 343 27.78 -4.46 -5.38
C PRO A 343 26.58 -4.11 -4.51
N GLY A 344 26.10 -5.05 -3.70
CA GLY A 344 25.00 -4.79 -2.78
C GLY A 344 24.17 -6.01 -2.45
N VAL A 345 22.98 -5.76 -1.90
CA VAL A 345 21.96 -6.76 -1.64
C VAL A 345 20.67 -6.33 -2.32
N PHE A 346 20.14 -7.18 -3.19
CA PHE A 346 19.04 -6.82 -4.08
C PHE A 346 17.97 -7.90 -4.07
N LEU A 347 16.73 -7.46 -4.34
CA LEU A 347 15.60 -8.34 -4.56
C LEU A 347 15.71 -9.04 -5.92
N TYR A 348 15.24 -10.27 -6.01
CA TYR A 348 14.74 -10.86 -7.25
C TYR A 348 13.31 -11.36 -7.03
N HIS A 349 12.44 -11.25 -8.03
CA HIS A 349 11.04 -11.63 -7.90
C HIS A 349 10.39 -12.00 -9.25
N CYS A 350 9.18 -12.54 -9.19
CA CYS A 350 8.39 -12.76 -10.40
C CYS A 350 7.82 -11.45 -10.92
N GLY A 351 8.05 -11.13 -12.20
CA GLY A 351 7.54 -9.95 -12.89
C GLY A 351 6.26 -10.17 -13.70
N THR A 352 5.68 -11.37 -13.66
CA THR A 352 4.43 -11.69 -14.38
C THR A 352 3.24 -10.91 -13.80
N PRO A 353 2.43 -10.22 -14.64
CA PRO A 353 1.22 -9.54 -14.18
C PRO A 353 0.12 -10.50 -13.72
N PRO A 354 -0.59 -10.16 -12.63
CA PRO A 354 -0.39 -9.01 -11.73
C PRO A 354 0.76 -9.25 -10.75
N VAL A 355 1.81 -8.44 -10.85
CA VAL A 355 3.06 -8.61 -10.08
C VAL A 355 2.82 -8.66 -8.57
N LEU A 356 1.90 -7.82 -8.07
CA LEU A 356 1.46 -7.82 -6.68
C LEU A 356 1.06 -9.22 -6.19
N LEU A 357 0.28 -9.95 -6.99
CA LEU A 357 -0.18 -11.30 -6.65
C LEU A 357 0.99 -12.29 -6.56
N HIS A 358 1.93 -12.21 -7.52
CA HIS A 358 3.04 -13.16 -7.60
C HIS A 358 4.04 -12.96 -6.44
N ILE A 359 4.40 -11.74 -6.11
CA ILE A 359 5.27 -11.45 -4.97
C ILE A 359 4.58 -11.86 -3.66
N SER A 360 3.32 -11.45 -3.44
CA SER A 360 2.56 -11.80 -2.24
C SER A 360 2.34 -13.31 -2.08
N ASN A 361 2.48 -14.09 -3.16
CA ASN A 361 2.39 -15.56 -3.11
C ASN A 361 3.73 -16.25 -2.86
N GLY A 362 4.81 -15.50 -2.57
CA GLY A 362 6.08 -16.06 -2.17
C GLY A 362 7.16 -16.09 -3.26
N MET A 363 6.90 -15.48 -4.43
CA MET A 363 7.84 -15.50 -5.55
C MET A 363 8.87 -14.37 -5.48
N PHE A 364 9.74 -14.44 -4.50
CA PHE A 364 10.84 -13.50 -4.27
C PHE A 364 12.01 -14.17 -3.56
N GLY A 365 13.18 -13.53 -3.62
CA GLY A 365 14.39 -13.90 -2.88
C GLY A 365 15.44 -12.79 -2.97
N ALA A 366 16.63 -13.04 -2.44
CA ALA A 366 17.71 -12.06 -2.44
C ALA A 366 18.93 -12.53 -3.22
N ILE A 367 19.60 -11.58 -3.88
CA ILE A 367 20.92 -11.74 -4.46
C ILE A 367 21.90 -10.80 -3.74
N VAL A 368 22.99 -11.35 -3.24
CA VAL A 368 24.11 -10.62 -2.65
C VAL A 368 25.25 -10.57 -3.65
N VAL A 369 25.70 -9.37 -3.96
CA VAL A 369 26.83 -9.11 -4.85
C VAL A 369 27.96 -8.51 -4.01
N ASP A 370 28.96 -9.32 -3.69
CA ASP A 370 30.13 -8.83 -2.95
C ASP A 370 30.89 -7.79 -3.76
N PRO A 371 31.32 -6.67 -3.14
CA PRO A 371 32.11 -5.66 -3.82
C PRO A 371 33.50 -6.16 -4.21
N ALA A 372 34.07 -5.58 -5.27
CA ALA A 372 35.43 -5.89 -5.72
C ALA A 372 36.47 -5.63 -4.62
N THR A 373 36.30 -4.58 -3.83
CA THR A 373 37.04 -4.36 -2.57
C THR A 373 36.18 -4.88 -1.43
N PRO A 374 36.58 -5.98 -0.77
CA PRO A 374 35.77 -6.57 0.27
C PRO A 374 35.42 -5.61 1.41
N LEU A 375 34.21 -5.69 1.93
CA LEU A 375 33.84 -5.01 3.17
C LEU A 375 34.69 -5.57 4.34
N PRO A 376 34.84 -4.82 5.43
CA PRO A 376 35.54 -5.32 6.62
C PRO A 376 34.96 -6.67 7.05
N PRO A 377 35.80 -7.64 7.47
CA PRO A 377 35.32 -8.99 7.80
C PRO A 377 34.31 -8.95 8.94
N ALA A 378 33.26 -9.74 8.84
CA ALA A 378 32.27 -10.00 9.88
C ALA A 378 32.42 -11.41 10.42
N ALA A 379 32.21 -11.64 11.72
CA ALA A 379 32.24 -12.95 12.33
C ALA A 379 30.99 -13.75 11.97
N GLU A 380 29.85 -13.04 11.90
CA GLU A 380 28.56 -13.61 11.50
C GLU A 380 27.93 -12.75 10.41
N SER A 381 27.28 -13.38 9.45
CA SER A 381 26.57 -12.72 8.36
C SER A 381 25.21 -13.40 8.14
N TYR A 382 24.15 -12.62 8.21
CA TYR A 382 22.78 -13.11 8.00
C TYR A 382 22.08 -12.33 6.89
N VAL A 383 21.22 -13.04 6.14
CA VAL A 383 20.33 -12.44 5.13
C VAL A 383 18.90 -12.48 5.66
N ILE A 384 18.29 -11.33 5.79
CA ILE A 384 16.93 -11.16 6.29
C ILE A 384 16.09 -10.56 5.16
N VAL A 385 15.05 -11.27 4.75
CA VAL A 385 14.10 -10.80 3.74
C VAL A 385 12.76 -10.58 4.42
N GLN A 386 12.31 -9.31 4.51
CA GLN A 386 10.97 -9.00 4.98
C GLN A 386 9.96 -9.21 3.85
N SER A 387 8.77 -9.71 4.18
CA SER A 387 7.67 -9.89 3.24
C SER A 387 6.33 -9.93 3.94
N GLU A 388 5.26 -9.89 3.14
CA GLU A 388 3.89 -9.80 3.60
C GLU A 388 3.08 -11.02 3.14
N TRP A 389 2.22 -11.56 4.03
CA TRP A 389 1.25 -12.59 3.68
C TRP A 389 -0.17 -12.04 3.78
N TYR A 390 -0.94 -12.22 2.72
CA TYR A 390 -2.34 -11.83 2.59
C TYR A 390 -3.18 -13.07 2.39
N THR A 391 -3.85 -13.52 3.46
CA THR A 391 -4.38 -14.87 3.52
C THR A 391 -5.90 -14.91 3.57
N ARG A 392 -6.47 -15.94 2.95
CA ARG A 392 -7.84 -16.41 3.17
C ARG A 392 -7.82 -17.89 3.44
N GLN A 393 -8.70 -18.36 4.29
CA GLN A 393 -8.80 -19.78 4.58
C GLN A 393 -9.28 -20.57 3.35
N VAL A 394 -8.58 -21.65 3.03
CA VAL A 394 -8.96 -22.62 1.97
C VAL A 394 -9.60 -23.84 2.61
N SER A 395 -8.92 -24.49 3.57
CA SER A 395 -9.45 -25.62 4.35
C SER A 395 -8.61 -25.87 5.59
N GLY A 396 -9.21 -26.10 6.74
CA GLY A 396 -8.48 -26.40 7.98
C GLY A 396 -7.44 -25.32 8.30
N HIS A 397 -6.16 -25.70 8.35
CA HIS A 397 -5.01 -24.80 8.58
C HIS A 397 -4.40 -24.25 7.28
N LEU A 398 -4.93 -24.67 6.13
CA LEU A 398 -4.41 -24.27 4.83
C LEU A 398 -5.02 -22.95 4.38
N MET A 399 -4.14 -21.99 4.13
CA MET A 399 -4.45 -20.67 3.59
C MET A 399 -4.09 -20.58 2.10
N GLY A 400 -4.74 -19.66 1.41
CA GLY A 400 -4.43 -19.25 0.05
C GLY A 400 -4.47 -17.73 -0.08
N PRO A 401 -4.21 -17.18 -1.26
CA PRO A 401 -4.12 -15.75 -1.50
C PRO A 401 -5.46 -15.03 -1.33
N ASP A 402 -5.41 -13.84 -0.71
CA ASP A 402 -6.51 -12.88 -0.67
C ASP A 402 -6.12 -11.61 -1.44
N TYR A 403 -6.54 -11.54 -2.70
CA TYR A 403 -6.19 -10.44 -3.58
C TYR A 403 -6.77 -9.09 -3.15
N GLN A 404 -7.92 -9.09 -2.47
CA GLN A 404 -8.52 -7.86 -1.95
C GLN A 404 -7.63 -7.28 -0.84
N LYS A 405 -7.20 -8.09 0.12
CA LYS A 405 -6.26 -7.65 1.17
C LYS A 405 -4.95 -7.12 0.58
N MET A 406 -4.43 -7.76 -0.49
CA MET A 406 -3.24 -7.28 -1.20
C MET A 406 -3.43 -5.87 -1.75
N THR A 407 -4.53 -5.61 -2.44
CA THR A 407 -4.82 -4.29 -3.01
C THR A 407 -5.10 -3.21 -1.95
N GLU A 408 -5.51 -3.63 -0.76
CA GLU A 408 -5.75 -2.75 0.39
C GLU A 408 -4.51 -2.61 1.30
N SER A 409 -3.39 -3.28 0.97
CA SER A 409 -2.17 -3.32 1.78
C SER A 409 -2.45 -3.71 3.26
N ARG A 410 -3.31 -4.72 3.46
CA ARG A 410 -3.70 -5.24 4.78
C ARG A 410 -3.25 -6.68 4.98
N PRO A 411 -1.95 -6.91 5.23
CA PRO A 411 -1.45 -8.25 5.45
C PRO A 411 -1.99 -8.86 6.77
N ASP A 412 -2.09 -10.17 6.80
CA ASP A 412 -2.35 -10.93 8.01
C ASP A 412 -1.05 -11.18 8.79
N GLU A 413 0.08 -11.30 8.06
CA GLU A 413 1.40 -11.49 8.62
C GLU A 413 2.41 -10.60 7.89
N VAL A 414 3.34 -9.99 8.64
CA VAL A 414 4.58 -9.40 8.12
C VAL A 414 5.73 -10.18 8.72
N VAL A 415 6.60 -10.73 7.90
CA VAL A 415 7.50 -11.79 8.34
C VAL A 415 8.94 -11.58 7.91
N PHE A 416 9.87 -12.14 8.65
CA PHE A 416 11.26 -12.28 8.22
C PHE A 416 11.49 -13.71 7.66
N ASN A 417 12.05 -13.79 6.47
CA ASN A 417 12.37 -15.04 5.76
C ASN A 417 11.17 -16.00 5.65
N GLY A 418 9.98 -15.45 5.37
CA GLY A 418 8.80 -16.20 4.97
C GLY A 418 7.93 -16.76 6.10
N ALA A 419 8.33 -16.63 7.38
CA ALA A 419 7.50 -17.14 8.48
C ALA A 419 7.51 -16.21 9.70
N ALA A 420 6.31 -16.05 10.31
CA ALA A 420 6.11 -15.20 11.47
C ALA A 420 6.88 -15.72 12.70
N PHE A 421 7.57 -14.82 13.38
CA PHE A 421 8.25 -15.04 14.66
C PHE A 421 9.34 -16.13 14.66
N GLN A 422 9.73 -16.70 13.52
CA GLN A 422 10.65 -17.82 13.49
C GLN A 422 12.00 -17.53 14.19
N TYR A 423 12.54 -16.33 14.05
CA TYR A 423 13.80 -15.95 14.72
C TYR A 423 13.60 -15.38 16.13
N ARG A 424 12.36 -15.11 16.55
CA ARG A 424 12.03 -14.90 17.97
C ARG A 424 12.11 -16.23 18.73
N ASP A 425 11.52 -17.26 18.13
CA ASP A 425 11.43 -18.60 18.73
C ASP A 425 12.73 -19.40 18.54
N HIS A 426 13.50 -19.09 17.49
CA HIS A 426 14.82 -19.66 17.17
C HIS A 426 15.85 -18.54 16.95
N PRO A 427 16.40 -17.97 18.04
CA PRO A 427 17.30 -16.83 17.97
C PRO A 427 18.55 -17.07 17.14
N LEU A 428 19.02 -16.03 16.44
CA LEU A 428 20.25 -16.06 15.66
C LEU A 428 21.47 -15.86 16.59
N PRO A 429 22.47 -16.77 16.61
CA PRO A 429 23.63 -16.63 17.47
C PRO A 429 24.55 -15.51 16.98
N VAL A 430 25.10 -14.72 17.90
CA VAL A 430 26.04 -13.62 17.62
C VAL A 430 27.17 -13.64 18.66
N LEU A 431 28.41 -13.46 18.21
CA LEU A 431 29.58 -13.42 19.11
C LEU A 431 29.80 -11.99 19.64
N ALA A 432 29.79 -11.82 20.96
CA ALA A 432 30.03 -10.53 21.61
C ALA A 432 31.37 -9.91 21.22
N GLY A 433 31.39 -8.61 20.99
CA GLY A 433 32.57 -7.84 20.61
C GLY A 433 33.07 -8.10 19.19
N LYS A 434 32.35 -8.86 18.39
CA LYS A 434 32.68 -9.11 16.97
C LYS A 434 31.66 -8.45 16.07
N ARG A 435 32.08 -8.10 14.84
CA ARG A 435 31.19 -7.51 13.85
C ARG A 435 30.17 -8.57 13.39
N LEU A 436 28.90 -8.19 13.49
CA LEU A 436 27.77 -8.80 12.84
C LEU A 436 27.45 -8.02 11.57
N ARG A 437 27.12 -8.70 10.49
CA ARG A 437 26.60 -8.11 9.26
C ARG A 437 25.22 -8.68 8.93
N LEU A 438 24.26 -7.78 8.73
CA LEU A 438 22.92 -8.15 8.30
C LEU A 438 22.71 -7.61 6.87
N TYR A 439 22.43 -8.50 5.94
CA TYR A 439 21.97 -8.18 4.59
C TYR A 439 20.45 -8.18 4.64
N PHE A 440 19.83 -7.04 4.41
CA PHE A 440 18.40 -6.88 4.54
C PHE A 440 17.79 -6.54 3.19
N VAL A 441 16.66 -7.19 2.85
CA VAL A 441 15.85 -6.88 1.67
C VAL A 441 14.40 -6.76 2.12
N ASP A 442 13.74 -5.71 1.70
CA ASP A 442 12.29 -5.62 1.81
C ASP A 442 11.65 -6.07 0.50
N ALA A 443 11.11 -7.29 0.48
CA ALA A 443 10.38 -7.81 -0.67
C ALA A 443 8.97 -7.23 -0.76
N GLY A 444 8.46 -6.67 0.29
CA GLY A 444 7.15 -6.07 0.39
C GLY A 444 6.02 -7.07 0.11
N PRO A 445 5.15 -6.81 -0.85
CA PRO A 445 5.27 -5.87 -1.98
C PRO A 445 4.77 -4.44 -1.72
N SER A 446 4.18 -4.14 -0.57
CA SER A 446 3.42 -2.90 -0.36
C SER A 446 3.91 -2.05 0.82
N LEU A 447 4.39 -2.68 1.89
CA LEU A 447 4.73 -2.02 3.15
C LEU A 447 6.24 -1.78 3.26
N TRP A 448 6.61 -0.71 3.96
CA TRP A 448 7.98 -0.34 4.25
C TRP A 448 8.46 -1.01 5.52
N SER A 449 9.74 -1.35 5.59
CA SER A 449 10.40 -1.79 6.81
C SER A 449 11.12 -0.64 7.47
N SER A 450 10.89 -0.40 8.76
CA SER A 450 11.72 0.46 9.60
C SER A 450 12.63 -0.42 10.47
N PHE A 451 13.70 -0.97 9.87
CA PHE A 451 14.51 -2.00 10.49
C PHE A 451 15.34 -1.46 11.65
N HIS A 452 15.26 -2.14 12.81
CA HIS A 452 15.91 -1.74 14.05
C HIS A 452 16.38 -2.97 14.85
N VAL A 453 17.50 -2.82 15.56
CA VAL A 453 17.94 -3.77 16.58
C VAL A 453 17.85 -3.11 17.94
N ILE A 454 16.91 -3.56 18.78
CA ILE A 454 16.66 -2.96 20.10
C ILE A 454 17.87 -3.17 20.99
N GLY A 455 18.38 -2.06 21.56
CA GLY A 455 19.56 -2.05 22.41
C GLY A 455 20.89 -1.94 21.67
N ALA A 456 20.87 -1.71 20.35
CA ALA A 456 22.06 -1.52 19.52
C ALA A 456 21.93 -0.32 18.59
N ILE A 457 23.07 0.12 18.07
CA ILE A 457 23.22 1.14 17.02
C ILE A 457 24.01 0.51 15.88
N PHE A 458 23.58 0.73 14.64
CA PHE A 458 24.34 0.30 13.48
C PHE A 458 25.60 1.19 13.33
N ASP A 459 26.78 0.58 13.38
CA ASP A 459 28.04 1.27 13.10
C ASP A 459 28.07 1.83 11.69
N LYS A 460 27.56 1.01 10.75
CA LYS A 460 27.39 1.37 9.34
C LYS A 460 26.08 0.84 8.79
N VAL A 461 25.46 1.67 7.95
CA VAL A 461 24.35 1.26 7.06
C VAL A 461 24.79 1.59 5.64
N TYR A 462 24.71 0.61 4.76
CA TYR A 462 25.00 0.75 3.33
C TYR A 462 23.68 0.62 2.56
N PRO A 463 23.06 1.75 2.11
CA PRO A 463 21.85 1.71 1.28
C PRO A 463 22.09 0.89 0.02
N ASP A 464 21.18 -0.05 -0.29
CA ASP A 464 21.31 -1.07 -1.33
C ASP A 464 22.60 -1.93 -1.23
N GLY A 465 23.43 -1.68 -0.21
CA GLY A 465 24.70 -2.33 0.02
C GLY A 465 25.90 -1.66 -0.66
N ASP A 466 25.75 -0.43 -1.18
CA ASP A 466 26.84 0.30 -1.83
C ASP A 466 27.85 0.83 -0.79
N PRO A 467 29.12 0.36 -0.81
CA PRO A 467 30.14 0.81 0.11
C PRO A 467 30.48 2.31 0.03
N ALA A 468 30.18 2.95 -1.10
CA ALA A 468 30.47 4.38 -1.32
C ALA A 468 29.52 5.29 -0.56
N HIS A 469 28.35 4.82 -0.16
CA HIS A 469 27.30 5.62 0.47
C HIS A 469 27.00 5.22 1.92
N ALA A 470 28.02 4.80 2.68
CA ALA A 470 27.87 4.34 4.06
C ALA A 470 27.44 5.46 5.02
N LEU A 471 26.32 5.25 5.70
CA LEU A 471 25.89 6.04 6.85
C LEU A 471 26.54 5.49 8.13
N SER A 472 26.66 6.32 9.18
CA SER A 472 27.26 5.91 10.46
C SER A 472 26.39 6.30 11.64
N GLY A 473 26.34 5.44 12.67
CA GLY A 473 25.66 5.74 13.93
C GLY A 473 24.14 5.82 13.78
N VAL A 474 23.55 4.93 12.99
CA VAL A 474 22.11 4.91 12.69
C VAL A 474 21.40 3.95 13.63
N SER A 475 20.34 4.38 14.28
CA SER A 475 19.55 3.51 15.18
C SER A 475 18.48 2.69 14.46
N THR A 476 17.79 3.32 13.52
CA THR A 476 16.71 2.73 12.73
C THR A 476 16.85 3.19 11.29
N TYR A 477 16.69 2.30 10.34
CA TYR A 477 16.78 2.64 8.92
C TYR A 477 15.59 2.12 8.15
N THR A 478 14.97 2.99 7.34
CA THR A 478 13.81 2.63 6.54
C THR A 478 14.25 2.06 5.20
N VAL A 479 13.79 0.85 4.90
CA VAL A 479 13.97 0.15 3.62
C VAL A 479 12.60 0.05 2.96
N GLY A 480 12.49 0.52 1.72
CA GLY A 480 11.23 0.47 0.97
C GLY A 480 11.05 -0.85 0.24
N PRO A 481 9.82 -1.18 -0.20
CA PRO A 481 9.56 -2.36 -1.02
C PRO A 481 10.46 -2.41 -2.26
N GLY A 482 11.12 -3.54 -2.46
CA GLY A 482 12.07 -3.76 -3.56
C GLY A 482 13.48 -3.26 -3.30
N ALA A 483 13.73 -2.55 -2.19
CA ALA A 483 15.05 -2.06 -1.81
C ALA A 483 15.79 -3.01 -0.86
N GLY A 484 17.10 -2.78 -0.68
CA GLY A 484 17.93 -3.48 0.27
C GLY A 484 18.82 -2.56 1.10
N ALA A 485 19.44 -3.10 2.14
CA ALA A 485 20.50 -2.42 2.90
C ALA A 485 21.42 -3.44 3.56
N ILE A 486 22.69 -3.07 3.77
CA ILE A 486 23.60 -3.86 4.60
C ILE A 486 23.84 -3.09 5.90
N PHE A 487 23.76 -3.79 7.04
CA PHE A 487 23.97 -3.25 8.37
C PHE A 487 25.16 -3.92 9.02
N ASP A 488 26.15 -3.13 9.43
CA ASP A 488 27.26 -3.59 10.27
C ASP A 488 27.08 -3.03 11.69
N LEU A 489 27.20 -3.91 12.69
CA LEU A 489 27.16 -3.51 14.09
C LEU A 489 28.05 -4.42 14.95
N VAL A 490 28.47 -3.90 16.11
CA VAL A 490 29.19 -4.65 17.15
C VAL A 490 28.41 -4.54 18.44
N ILE A 491 27.99 -5.69 18.99
CA ILE A 491 27.30 -5.78 20.28
C ILE A 491 28.32 -6.27 21.31
N LEU A 492 28.58 -5.48 22.36
CA LEU A 492 29.63 -5.76 23.32
C LEU A 492 29.18 -6.73 24.43
N ASP A 493 27.95 -6.54 24.91
CA ASP A 493 27.44 -7.26 26.08
C ASP A 493 26.63 -8.51 25.64
N PRO A 494 26.91 -9.69 26.22
CA PRO A 494 26.08 -10.87 26.01
C PRO A 494 24.62 -10.64 26.44
N GLY A 495 23.67 -11.17 25.68
CA GLY A 495 22.25 -10.99 25.96
C GLY A 495 21.36 -11.26 24.77
N LYS A 496 20.07 -10.95 24.88
CA LYS A 496 19.08 -11.10 23.81
C LYS A 496 18.69 -9.72 23.29
N TYR A 497 18.96 -9.49 22.02
CA TYR A 497 18.69 -8.23 21.34
C TYR A 497 17.62 -8.45 20.27
N PRO A 498 16.38 -7.97 20.48
CA PRO A 498 15.35 -8.10 19.47
C PRO A 498 15.70 -7.26 18.23
N PHE A 499 15.49 -7.82 17.04
CA PHE A 499 15.43 -7.05 15.80
C PHE A 499 14.02 -7.07 15.25
N VAL A 500 13.56 -5.93 14.76
CA VAL A 500 12.15 -5.69 14.44
C VAL A 500 12.00 -4.78 13.21
N ASP A 501 10.86 -4.87 12.56
CA ASP A 501 10.31 -3.73 11.87
C ASP A 501 9.73 -2.78 12.92
N HIS A 502 10.22 -1.54 13.02
CA HIS A 502 9.78 -0.60 14.05
C HIS A 502 8.40 0.02 13.77
N ASP A 503 7.70 -0.40 12.70
CA ASP A 503 6.24 -0.36 12.69
C ASP A 503 5.73 -1.46 13.64
N MET A 504 5.31 -1.06 14.85
CA MET A 504 4.94 -2.00 15.90
C MET A 504 3.72 -2.85 15.55
N ALA A 505 2.86 -2.41 14.62
CA ALA A 505 1.78 -3.23 14.11
C ALA A 505 2.32 -4.42 13.32
N HIS A 506 3.37 -4.21 12.51
CA HIS A 506 4.05 -5.28 11.77
C HIS A 506 4.80 -6.24 12.70
N THR A 507 5.49 -5.70 13.71
CA THR A 507 6.16 -6.50 14.74
C THR A 507 5.18 -7.44 15.47
N MET A 508 3.96 -6.98 15.74
CA MET A 508 2.93 -7.77 16.41
C MET A 508 2.40 -8.93 15.56
N ILE A 509 2.52 -8.87 14.25
CA ILE A 509 2.04 -9.89 13.31
C ILE A 509 3.16 -10.67 12.63
N GLY A 510 4.41 -10.63 13.17
CA GLY A 510 5.42 -11.60 12.73
C GLY A 510 6.83 -11.08 12.51
N SER A 511 7.05 -9.78 12.23
CA SER A 511 8.37 -9.21 11.89
C SER A 511 9.22 -8.93 13.12
N GLN A 512 9.50 -9.98 13.89
CA GLN A 512 10.34 -9.96 15.07
C GLN A 512 11.30 -11.15 15.10
N GLY A 513 12.58 -10.88 15.40
CA GLY A 513 13.59 -11.89 15.68
C GLY A 513 14.43 -11.50 16.89
N ILE A 514 15.33 -12.38 17.33
CA ILE A 514 16.26 -12.16 18.43
C ILE A 514 17.68 -12.51 17.98
N LEU A 515 18.61 -11.60 18.22
CA LEU A 515 20.04 -11.89 18.20
C LEU A 515 20.43 -12.39 19.60
N ALA A 516 20.88 -13.64 19.70
CA ALA A 516 21.36 -14.22 20.95
C ALA A 516 22.88 -14.03 21.04
N VAL A 517 23.28 -12.95 21.70
CA VAL A 517 24.71 -12.58 21.83
C VAL A 517 25.32 -13.41 22.98
N HIS A 518 26.38 -14.18 22.66
CA HIS A 518 27.10 -15.01 23.62
C HIS A 518 28.56 -14.55 23.79
N ALA A 519 29.11 -14.82 24.96
CA ALA A 519 30.51 -14.47 25.27
C ALA A 519 31.50 -15.32 24.47
N PRO A 520 32.73 -14.82 24.20
CA PRO A 520 33.79 -15.60 23.59
C PRO A 520 34.11 -16.85 24.45
N GLY A 521 34.10 -18.03 23.82
CA GLY A 521 34.32 -19.31 24.50
C GLY A 521 33.07 -19.98 25.07
N GLU A 522 31.94 -19.31 25.09
CA GLU A 522 30.62 -19.88 25.39
C GLU A 522 30.07 -20.58 24.14
N ALA A 523 29.47 -21.78 24.31
CA ALA A 523 28.81 -22.44 23.20
C ALA A 523 27.64 -21.60 22.67
N PRO A 524 27.53 -21.41 21.36
CA PRO A 524 26.38 -20.70 20.80
C PRO A 524 25.08 -21.41 21.15
N PRO A 525 23.97 -20.70 21.36
CA PRO A 525 22.68 -21.33 21.57
C PRO A 525 22.35 -22.26 20.41
N GLN A 526 21.87 -23.47 20.74
CA GLN A 526 21.55 -24.48 19.71
C GLN A 526 20.35 -23.97 18.90
N THR A 527 20.58 -23.63 17.63
CA THR A 527 19.52 -23.44 16.66
C THR A 527 19.12 -24.81 16.13
N PRO A 528 17.83 -25.18 16.06
CA PRO A 528 17.40 -26.40 15.39
C PRO A 528 17.97 -26.45 13.97
N ALA A 529 18.30 -27.64 13.49
CA ALA A 529 18.84 -27.80 12.14
C ALA A 529 17.89 -27.18 11.12
N ALA A 530 18.34 -26.11 10.46
CA ALA A 530 17.60 -25.46 9.41
C ALA A 530 17.46 -26.43 8.23
N ALA A 531 16.31 -26.37 7.53
CA ALA A 531 16.21 -27.06 6.25
C ALA A 531 17.26 -26.48 5.29
N PRO A 532 18.05 -27.31 4.63
CA PRO A 532 19.02 -26.85 3.64
C PRO A 532 18.27 -26.08 2.56
N ALA A 533 18.77 -24.89 2.20
CA ALA A 533 18.33 -24.20 1.00
C ALA A 533 18.45 -25.16 -0.18
N ALA A 534 17.44 -25.18 -1.07
CA ALA A 534 17.53 -26.01 -2.26
C ALA A 534 18.85 -25.69 -3.01
N PRO A 535 19.64 -26.69 -3.42
CA PRO A 535 20.92 -26.43 -4.04
C PRO A 535 20.74 -25.65 -5.33
N VAL A 536 21.41 -24.51 -5.45
CA VAL A 536 21.68 -23.88 -6.74
C VAL A 536 22.76 -24.78 -7.35
N SER A 537 22.40 -25.60 -8.34
CA SER A 537 23.33 -26.59 -8.92
C SER A 537 24.39 -25.86 -9.74
N SER A 538 25.64 -26.00 -9.36
CA SER A 538 26.78 -25.70 -10.24
C SER A 538 27.07 -26.95 -11.06
N ALA A 539 26.52 -27.04 -12.28
CA ALA A 539 26.98 -28.06 -13.21
C ALA A 539 28.43 -27.73 -13.66
N PRO A 540 29.34 -28.74 -13.75
CA PRO A 540 30.67 -28.47 -14.27
C PRO A 540 30.58 -28.03 -15.74
N ALA A 541 31.34 -26.98 -16.12
CA ALA A 541 31.42 -26.47 -17.46
C ALA A 541 31.65 -27.57 -18.46
N ALA A 542 30.70 -27.83 -19.35
CA ALA A 542 30.89 -28.71 -20.49
C ALA A 542 31.94 -28.06 -21.40
N SER A 543 33.05 -28.77 -21.63
CA SER A 543 34.12 -28.36 -22.53
C SER A 543 33.55 -28.11 -23.93
N ALA A 544 33.63 -26.86 -24.40
CA ALA A 544 33.24 -26.49 -25.76
C ALA A 544 34.14 -27.26 -26.75
N THR A 545 33.54 -28.16 -27.51
CA THR A 545 34.13 -28.72 -28.73
C THR A 545 34.22 -27.63 -29.79
N PRO A 546 35.36 -27.37 -30.42
CA PRO A 546 35.45 -26.36 -31.43
C PRO A 546 34.57 -26.69 -32.66
N ALA A 547 33.79 -25.75 -33.08
CA ALA A 547 32.94 -25.85 -34.28
C ALA A 547 33.83 -26.05 -35.51
N ALA A 548 33.51 -27.08 -36.31
CA ALA A 548 34.15 -27.33 -37.62
C ALA A 548 33.76 -26.18 -38.60
N GLU A 549 34.76 -25.71 -39.32
CA GLU A 549 34.58 -24.73 -40.41
C GLU A 549 33.67 -25.28 -41.52
N PRO A 550 32.86 -24.46 -42.18
CA PRO A 550 32.12 -24.91 -43.35
C PRO A 550 33.04 -24.92 -44.58
N ILE A 551 33.12 -26.06 -45.19
CA ILE A 551 33.70 -26.23 -46.53
C ILE A 551 32.60 -25.94 -47.58
N GLY A 552 32.87 -25.01 -48.49
CA GLY A 552 32.19 -24.85 -49.79
C GLY A 552 31.16 -23.76 -49.85
#